data_2c89b15ae77b76e8a05520e383828c64
#
_entry.id   2c89b15ae77b76e8a05520e383828c64
#
_cell.length_a   1.000
_cell.length_b   1.000
_cell.length_c   1.000
_cell.angle_alpha   90.00
_cell.angle_beta   90.00
_cell.angle_gamma   90.00
#
_symmetry.space_group_name_H-M   'P 1'
#
loop_
_entity.id
_entity.type
_entity.pdbx_description
1 polymer ?
#
loop_
_entity_poly.entity_id
_entity_poly.type
_entity_poly.pdbx_seq_one_letter_code
_entity_poly.pdbx_strand_id
1 'polypeptide(L)'
;MASKWKIYDNDIKYFLDNSQETNNTKLAKLIFEKNKITYTCFDTELFSRYISRNRITIQLADDNQGVINACENLGVDVTTTPMIWLKSKTESIRVTNPLFIKQEERLLSHLRDDLIKDLQDYIPKFPKLERIENTESYLLVIDPADIHIGKLCSAFESNESYNNQIAVQRVLSGVRGILKKVSSFHIDKILFIGGNDILHIDNPSRTTTSGTPQDTDGMWHSNFLIAKQLYVDVLEMLLTVADVHFTFNPSNHDYTNGFFLAQVIETYFKNCENITFDCSISHRKAFKYHNNLIGTTHGDGAKQMDLPLLMAVEYPSEWSNTKHRYVYTHHVHHKTSKDYIGITVESLRSPSGTDSWHHKNGFCHAPKAVEGFIHCKEHGQILRITHIFSLLMFLNFII
;
A
#
# COMPACT_ATOMS: atom_id res chain seq x y z
N MET A 1 7.00 14.39 34.54
CA MET A 1 5.59 14.79 34.74
C MET A 1 5.48 16.28 34.45
N ALA A 2 4.58 16.66 33.54
CA ALA A 2 4.32 18.08 33.30
C ALA A 2 3.74 18.72 34.58
N SER A 3 4.17 19.96 34.91
CA SER A 3 3.65 20.67 36.07
C SER A 3 2.16 20.96 35.89
N LYS A 4 1.36 20.75 36.95
CA LYS A 4 -0.08 21.10 36.96
C LYS A 4 -0.35 22.58 36.64
N TRP A 5 0.67 23.42 36.76
CA TRP A 5 0.60 24.87 36.56
C TRP A 5 0.81 25.30 35.10
N LYS A 6 1.26 24.40 34.22
CA LYS A 6 1.53 24.69 32.81
C LYS A 6 0.30 25.21 32.06
N ILE A 7 -0.88 24.84 32.47
CA ILE A 7 -2.16 25.30 31.87
C ILE A 7 -2.36 26.82 32.01
N TYR A 8 -1.64 27.50 32.90
CA TYR A 8 -1.74 28.94 33.15
C TYR A 8 -0.62 29.74 32.48
N ASP A 9 0.22 29.15 31.64
CA ASP A 9 1.32 29.85 30.99
C ASP A 9 0.86 31.06 30.17
N ASN A 10 -0.27 30.95 29.48
CA ASN A 10 -0.87 32.07 28.74
C ASN A 10 -1.38 33.18 29.66
N ASP A 11 -1.92 32.87 30.83
CA ASP A 11 -2.35 33.87 31.82
C ASP A 11 -1.14 34.56 32.46
N ILE A 12 -0.11 33.79 32.77
CA ILE A 12 1.17 34.35 33.29
C ILE A 12 1.72 35.36 32.28
N LYS A 13 1.78 35.00 31.00
CA LYS A 13 2.25 35.85 29.94
C LYS A 13 1.40 37.10 29.82
N TYR A 14 0.08 36.99 29.72
CA TYR A 14 -0.84 38.12 29.65
C TYR A 14 -0.57 39.15 30.75
N PHE A 15 -0.41 38.71 32.02
CA PHE A 15 -0.14 39.61 33.13
C PHE A 15 1.29 40.16 33.12
N LEU A 16 2.29 39.43 32.65
CA LEU A 16 3.65 39.92 32.48
C LEU A 16 3.76 41.01 31.43
N ASP A 17 3.00 40.91 30.36
CA ASP A 17 3.01 41.86 29.26
C ASP A 17 2.17 43.10 29.53
N ASN A 18 1.08 42.97 30.33
CA ASN A 18 0.08 44.03 30.52
C ASN A 18 0.08 44.65 31.95
N SER A 19 0.87 44.11 32.87
CA SER A 19 0.98 44.66 34.22
C SER A 19 2.44 44.97 34.59
N GLN A 20 2.65 46.03 35.40
CA GLN A 20 3.97 46.34 35.97
C GLN A 20 4.29 45.48 37.20
N GLU A 21 3.54 44.43 37.47
CA GLU A 21 3.71 43.59 38.65
C GLU A 21 4.94 42.67 38.51
N THR A 22 5.93 42.92 39.33
CA THR A 22 7.18 42.13 39.34
C THR A 22 7.19 41.02 40.39
N ASN A 23 6.24 41.07 41.33
CA ASN A 23 6.15 40.09 42.40
C ASN A 23 5.36 38.85 42.01
N ASN A 24 6.05 37.71 41.88
CA ASN A 24 5.45 36.45 41.43
C ASN A 24 4.33 35.93 42.32
N THR A 25 4.34 36.26 43.66
CA THR A 25 3.29 35.88 44.57
C THR A 25 2.02 36.66 44.33
N LYS A 26 2.12 37.95 44.04
CA LYS A 26 0.97 38.78 43.69
C LYS A 26 0.43 38.36 42.29
N LEU A 27 1.31 38.08 41.37
CA LEU A 27 0.95 37.58 40.03
C LEU A 27 0.17 36.23 40.13
N ALA A 28 0.63 35.29 40.97
CA ALA A 28 -0.06 34.05 41.21
C ALA A 28 -1.48 34.28 41.73
N LYS A 29 -1.68 35.21 42.66
CA LYS A 29 -3.00 35.56 43.17
C LYS A 29 -3.94 36.13 42.11
N LEU A 30 -3.45 37.08 41.31
CA LEU A 30 -4.19 37.67 40.19
C LEU A 30 -4.68 36.62 39.19
N ILE A 31 -3.84 35.63 38.87
CA ILE A 31 -4.19 34.54 37.96
C ILE A 31 -5.27 33.62 38.58
N PHE A 32 -5.18 33.31 39.87
CA PHE A 32 -6.19 32.55 40.58
C PHE A 32 -7.54 33.29 40.63
N GLU A 33 -7.53 34.60 40.91
CA GLU A 33 -8.69 35.46 40.90
C GLU A 33 -9.35 35.53 39.53
N LYS A 34 -8.56 35.75 38.48
CA LYS A 34 -9.02 35.77 37.08
C LYS A 34 -9.74 34.47 36.72
N ASN A 35 -9.17 33.33 37.12
CA ASN A 35 -9.71 32.02 36.79
C ASN A 35 -10.73 31.49 37.80
N LYS A 36 -11.13 32.31 38.81
CA LYS A 36 -12.06 31.95 39.87
C LYS A 36 -11.69 30.67 40.64
N ILE A 37 -10.41 30.50 40.92
CA ILE A 37 -9.86 29.31 41.57
C ILE A 37 -9.75 29.58 43.07
N THR A 38 -10.32 28.68 43.89
CA THR A 38 -10.07 28.66 45.32
C THR A 38 -8.67 28.15 45.61
N TYR A 39 -7.87 28.90 46.34
CA TYR A 39 -6.49 28.60 46.58
C TYR A 39 -6.08 28.79 48.05
N THR A 40 -5.04 28.08 48.47
CA THR A 40 -4.41 28.19 49.79
C THR A 40 -3.12 29.01 49.68
N CYS A 41 -2.59 29.42 50.85
CA CYS A 41 -1.25 30.04 50.87
C CYS A 41 -0.16 29.14 50.28
N PHE A 42 -0.30 27.82 50.48
CA PHE A 42 0.62 26.81 49.91
C PHE A 42 0.54 26.73 48.40
N ASP A 43 -0.67 26.75 47.83
CA ASP A 43 -0.83 26.79 46.38
C ASP A 43 -0.24 28.05 45.76
N THR A 44 -0.42 29.20 46.41
CA THR A 44 0.17 30.48 45.98
C THR A 44 1.70 30.41 45.97
N GLU A 45 2.29 29.80 47.00
CA GLU A 45 3.76 29.66 47.08
C GLU A 45 4.28 28.72 45.99
N LEU A 46 3.66 27.58 45.79
CA LEU A 46 4.05 26.62 44.76
C LEU A 46 3.90 27.20 43.36
N PHE A 47 2.81 27.92 43.09
CA PHE A 47 2.59 28.56 41.80
C PHE A 47 3.56 29.75 41.58
N SER A 48 3.82 30.54 42.60
CA SER A 48 4.83 31.59 42.57
C SER A 48 6.24 31.06 42.24
N ARG A 49 6.60 29.89 42.81
CA ARG A 49 7.86 29.20 42.46
C ARG A 49 7.85 28.69 41.00
N TYR A 50 6.73 28.23 40.51
CA TYR A 50 6.58 27.85 39.12
C TYR A 50 6.76 29.06 38.21
N ILE A 51 6.08 30.17 38.47
CA ILE A 51 6.21 31.43 37.73
C ILE A 51 7.70 31.89 37.75
N SER A 52 8.35 31.91 38.91
CA SER A 52 9.74 32.29 39.01
C SER A 52 10.68 31.46 38.13
N ARG A 53 10.44 30.13 38.10
CA ARG A 53 11.27 29.19 37.30
C ARG A 53 11.02 29.27 35.82
N ASN A 54 9.85 29.68 35.40
CA ASN A 54 9.44 29.61 33.98
C ASN A 54 9.22 31.00 33.38
N ARG A 55 9.32 32.10 34.16
CA ARG A 55 9.00 33.47 33.73
C ARG A 55 9.65 33.83 32.40
N ILE A 56 10.95 33.59 32.28
CA ILE A 56 11.70 33.94 31.06
C ILE A 56 11.29 33.00 29.91
N THR A 57 11.12 31.71 30.19
CA THR A 57 10.66 30.75 29.17
C THR A 57 9.27 31.11 28.62
N ILE A 58 8.37 31.57 29.53
CA ILE A 58 7.02 31.96 29.14
C ILE A 58 7.04 33.29 28.36
N GLN A 59 7.85 34.24 28.74
CA GLN A 59 8.00 35.51 27.99
C GLN A 59 8.65 35.32 26.63
N LEU A 60 9.60 34.38 26.49
CA LEU A 60 10.26 34.06 25.23
C LEU A 60 9.46 33.13 24.32
N ALA A 61 8.41 32.47 24.80
CA ALA A 61 7.71 31.44 24.06
C ALA A 61 6.98 31.94 22.78
N ASP A 62 6.67 33.25 22.69
CA ASP A 62 6.06 33.83 21.47
C ASP A 62 6.99 34.79 20.73
N ASP A 63 8.06 35.23 21.37
CA ASP A 63 9.02 36.11 20.74
C ASP A 63 10.33 35.38 20.50
N ASN A 64 10.33 34.55 19.43
CA ASN A 64 11.54 33.91 18.94
C ASN A 64 12.62 34.94 18.56
N GLN A 65 12.27 36.24 18.50
CA GLN A 65 13.14 37.30 18.09
C GLN A 65 14.34 37.48 19.05
N GLY A 66 14.14 37.29 20.36
CA GLY A 66 15.24 37.33 21.34
C GLY A 66 16.26 36.22 21.12
N VAL A 67 15.80 35.03 20.77
CA VAL A 67 16.64 33.87 20.43
C VAL A 67 17.35 34.09 19.10
N ILE A 68 16.63 34.58 18.10
CA ILE A 68 17.16 34.91 16.76
C ILE A 68 18.27 35.96 16.90
N ASN A 69 17.98 37.09 17.54
CA ASN A 69 18.94 38.16 17.73
C ASN A 69 20.21 37.72 18.50
N ALA A 70 20.07 36.82 19.50
CA ALA A 70 21.20 36.26 20.23
C ALA A 70 22.07 35.37 19.32
N CYS A 71 21.50 34.58 18.46
CA CYS A 71 22.21 33.73 17.49
C CYS A 71 22.90 34.59 16.41
N GLU A 72 22.20 35.59 15.86
CA GLU A 72 22.75 36.52 14.87
C GLU A 72 23.96 37.28 15.40
N ASN A 73 23.90 37.81 16.63
CA ASN A 73 25.01 38.53 17.28
C ASN A 73 26.24 37.63 17.49
N LEU A 74 26.07 36.32 17.58
CA LEU A 74 27.15 35.34 17.73
C LEU A 74 27.56 34.70 16.40
N GLY A 75 26.89 35.03 15.30
CA GLY A 75 27.16 34.44 13.98
C GLY A 75 26.84 32.95 13.90
N VAL A 76 25.89 32.47 14.70
CA VAL A 76 25.46 31.04 14.73
C VAL A 76 24.06 30.89 14.18
N ASP A 77 23.83 29.81 13.46
CA ASP A 77 22.49 29.46 12.92
C ASP A 77 21.57 29.08 14.09
N VAL A 78 20.47 29.81 14.22
CA VAL A 78 19.44 29.55 15.24
C VAL A 78 18.88 28.14 15.19
N THR A 79 18.79 27.53 14.01
CA THR A 79 18.24 26.19 13.84
C THR A 79 19.19 25.07 14.28
N THR A 80 20.46 25.35 14.38
CA THR A 80 21.50 24.38 14.77
C THR A 80 21.93 24.49 16.26
N THR A 81 21.45 25.50 16.97
CA THR A 81 21.83 25.80 18.34
C THR A 81 20.81 25.23 19.33
N PRO A 82 21.06 24.11 20.02
CA PRO A 82 20.04 23.43 20.85
C PRO A 82 19.71 24.20 22.15
N MET A 83 20.63 24.97 22.64
CA MET A 83 20.51 25.70 23.92
C MET A 83 21.27 26.99 23.90
N ILE A 84 20.72 28.01 24.58
CA ILE A 84 21.32 29.35 24.71
C ILE A 84 21.42 29.71 26.18
N TRP A 85 22.58 30.28 26.59
CA TRP A 85 22.75 30.87 27.88
C TRP A 85 22.53 32.37 27.79
N LEU A 86 21.48 32.85 28.47
CA LEU A 86 21.24 34.27 28.62
C LEU A 86 21.84 34.75 29.93
N LYS A 87 22.73 35.71 29.87
CA LYS A 87 23.35 36.32 31.03
C LYS A 87 22.95 37.80 31.18
N SER A 88 22.45 38.14 32.35
CA SER A 88 22.29 39.54 32.79
C SER A 88 23.34 39.86 33.85
N LYS A 89 23.35 41.10 34.36
CA LYS A 89 24.25 41.49 35.46
C LYS A 89 23.99 40.73 36.76
N THR A 90 22.81 40.16 36.91
CA THR A 90 22.35 39.52 38.14
C THR A 90 22.00 38.02 37.99
N GLU A 91 21.77 37.55 36.75
CA GLU A 91 21.28 36.19 36.52
C GLU A 91 21.90 35.55 35.27
N SER A 92 22.03 34.24 35.31
CA SER A 92 22.45 33.42 34.17
C SER A 92 21.45 32.27 33.97
N ILE A 93 20.76 32.25 32.84
CA ILE A 93 19.67 31.31 32.57
C ILE A 93 19.99 30.52 31.31
N ARG A 94 19.78 29.21 31.40
CA ARG A 94 19.88 28.28 30.29
C ARG A 94 18.49 28.11 29.69
N VAL A 95 18.31 28.44 28.42
CA VAL A 95 17.05 28.33 27.69
C VAL A 95 17.22 27.31 26.61
N THR A 96 16.26 26.39 26.52
CA THR A 96 16.14 25.47 25.33
C THR A 96 15.64 26.28 24.16
N ASN A 97 16.34 26.22 23.05
CA ASN A 97 15.93 26.94 21.84
C ASN A 97 14.72 26.24 21.19
N PRO A 98 13.56 26.88 21.12
CA PRO A 98 12.37 26.30 20.50
C PRO A 98 12.47 26.16 18.97
N LEU A 99 13.42 26.89 18.36
CA LEU A 99 13.67 26.86 16.90
C LEU A 99 14.73 25.81 16.53
N PHE A 100 15.30 25.10 17.52
CA PHE A 100 16.29 24.06 17.26
C PHE A 100 15.64 22.85 16.57
N ILE A 101 16.11 22.51 15.39
CA ILE A 101 15.73 21.32 14.65
C ILE A 101 16.87 20.30 14.83
N LYS A 102 16.57 19.14 15.42
CA LYS A 102 17.56 18.07 15.52
C LYS A 102 18.08 17.74 14.12
N GLN A 103 19.37 17.50 14.00
CA GLN A 103 20.01 17.20 12.73
C GLN A 103 19.35 15.98 12.03
N GLU A 104 18.90 15.00 12.81
CA GLU A 104 18.15 13.84 12.31
C GLU A 104 16.78 14.23 11.73
N GLU A 105 16.03 15.12 12.38
CA GLU A 105 14.72 15.59 11.89
C GLU A 105 14.88 16.45 10.62
N ARG A 106 15.96 17.24 10.55
CA ARG A 106 16.31 18.03 9.37
C ARG A 106 16.72 17.14 8.20
N LEU A 107 17.52 16.10 8.46
CA LEU A 107 17.90 15.11 7.46
C LEU A 107 16.69 14.34 6.95
N LEU A 108 15.79 13.91 7.84
CA LEU A 108 14.55 13.22 7.49
C LEU A 108 13.59 14.09 6.68
N SER A 109 13.48 15.40 7.01
CA SER A 109 12.64 16.31 6.23
C SER A 109 13.18 16.53 4.81
N HIS A 110 14.49 16.72 4.67
CA HIS A 110 15.14 16.85 3.36
C HIS A 110 15.01 15.55 2.55
N LEU A 111 15.29 14.40 3.17
CA LEU A 111 15.10 13.11 2.51
C LEU A 111 13.65 12.89 2.07
N ARG A 112 12.68 13.27 2.89
CA ARG A 112 11.26 13.22 2.51
C ARG A 112 10.96 14.12 1.33
N ASP A 113 11.45 15.36 1.35
CA ASP A 113 11.15 16.35 0.31
C ASP A 113 11.85 15.99 -1.01
N ASP A 114 13.08 15.46 -0.93
CA ASP A 114 13.80 14.90 -2.08
C ASP A 114 13.10 13.66 -2.64
N LEU A 115 12.63 12.73 -1.77
CA LEU A 115 11.84 11.59 -2.18
C LEU A 115 10.51 11.98 -2.83
N ILE A 116 9.82 12.99 -2.30
CA ILE A 116 8.57 13.50 -2.89
C ILE A 116 8.86 14.11 -4.26
N LYS A 117 9.94 14.87 -4.41
CA LYS A 117 10.35 15.46 -5.68
C LYS A 117 10.74 14.38 -6.69
N ASP A 118 11.56 13.42 -6.28
CA ASP A 118 11.97 12.29 -7.11
C ASP A 118 10.74 11.45 -7.54
N LEU A 119 9.78 11.24 -6.64
CA LEU A 119 8.53 10.56 -6.98
C LEU A 119 7.66 11.38 -7.95
N GLN A 120 7.60 12.70 -7.79
CA GLN A 120 6.88 13.58 -8.71
C GLN A 120 7.51 13.61 -10.12
N ASP A 121 8.83 13.58 -10.18
CA ASP A 121 9.57 13.54 -11.45
C ASP A 121 9.57 12.11 -12.06
N TYR A 122 9.41 11.07 -11.24
CA TYR A 122 9.41 9.66 -11.65
C TYR A 122 8.04 9.11 -12.07
N ILE A 123 6.94 9.80 -11.75
CA ILE A 123 5.61 9.38 -12.24
C ILE A 123 5.56 9.57 -13.75
N PRO A 124 5.49 8.50 -14.56
CA PRO A 124 5.49 8.61 -15.99
C PRO A 124 4.32 9.47 -16.48
N LYS A 125 4.58 10.28 -17.51
CA LYS A 125 3.51 10.94 -18.24
C LYS A 125 3.05 9.98 -19.34
N PHE A 126 1.88 9.42 -19.17
CA PHE A 126 1.26 8.57 -20.18
C PHE A 126 0.51 9.44 -21.20
N PRO A 127 0.71 9.24 -22.51
CA PRO A 127 -0.16 9.85 -23.51
C PRO A 127 -1.55 9.24 -23.39
N LYS A 128 -2.60 10.05 -23.53
CA LYS A 128 -3.95 9.54 -23.66
C LYS A 128 -4.05 8.74 -24.96
N LEU A 129 -4.46 7.49 -24.82
CA LEU A 129 -4.65 6.60 -25.97
C LEU A 129 -6.11 6.71 -26.44
N GLU A 130 -6.30 7.24 -27.63
CA GLU A 130 -7.60 7.27 -28.29
C GLU A 130 -8.01 5.86 -28.71
N ARG A 131 -9.22 5.42 -28.35
CA ARG A 131 -9.76 4.12 -28.68
C ARG A 131 -10.83 4.22 -29.76
N ILE A 132 -10.79 3.31 -30.71
CA ILE A 132 -11.82 3.23 -31.76
C ILE A 132 -12.99 2.41 -31.19
N GLU A 133 -14.17 3.03 -31.14
CA GLU A 133 -15.38 2.32 -30.75
C GLU A 133 -15.77 1.28 -31.82
N ASN A 134 -16.11 0.09 -31.39
CA ASN A 134 -16.63 -0.97 -32.24
C ASN A 134 -17.89 -1.57 -31.61
N THR A 135 -18.88 -1.84 -32.43
CA THR A 135 -20.14 -2.48 -31.98
C THR A 135 -19.91 -3.90 -31.48
N GLU A 136 -19.01 -4.65 -32.12
CA GLU A 136 -18.59 -5.98 -31.69
C GLU A 136 -17.28 -5.87 -30.92
N SER A 137 -17.39 -5.68 -29.60
CA SER A 137 -16.23 -5.62 -28.72
C SER A 137 -16.42 -6.52 -27.48
N TYR A 138 -15.30 -6.89 -26.88
CA TYR A 138 -15.20 -7.91 -25.85
C TYR A 138 -14.39 -7.44 -24.66
N LEU A 139 -14.74 -7.94 -23.46
CA LEU A 139 -13.87 -7.89 -22.30
C LEU A 139 -12.87 -9.05 -22.35
N LEU A 140 -11.60 -8.73 -22.16
CA LEU A 140 -10.58 -9.73 -21.87
C LEU A 140 -10.27 -9.73 -20.37
N VAL A 141 -10.52 -10.83 -19.68
CA VAL A 141 -10.03 -11.05 -18.32
C VAL A 141 -8.65 -11.72 -18.41
N ILE A 142 -7.67 -11.19 -17.72
CA ILE A 142 -6.33 -11.78 -17.57
C ILE A 142 -6.05 -11.96 -16.10
N ASP A 143 -5.73 -13.18 -15.69
CA ASP A 143 -5.63 -13.58 -14.30
C ASP A 143 -4.39 -14.47 -14.07
N PRO A 144 -3.21 -13.88 -13.86
CA PRO A 144 -1.99 -14.58 -13.54
C PRO A 144 -1.88 -14.79 -12.02
N ALA A 145 -2.73 -15.62 -11.45
CA ALA A 145 -2.84 -15.85 -10.02
C ALA A 145 -1.73 -16.74 -9.44
N ASP A 146 -1.51 -16.65 -8.14
CA ASP A 146 -0.59 -17.50 -7.37
C ASP A 146 0.83 -17.53 -7.99
N ILE A 147 1.36 -16.33 -8.28
CA ILE A 147 2.68 -16.19 -8.93
C ILE A 147 3.81 -16.52 -7.94
N HIS A 148 3.65 -16.09 -6.69
CA HIS A 148 4.62 -16.29 -5.61
C HIS A 148 6.04 -15.80 -5.98
N ILE A 149 6.20 -14.52 -6.34
CA ILE A 149 7.53 -13.90 -6.44
C ILE A 149 8.27 -14.06 -5.11
N GLY A 150 9.47 -14.60 -5.16
CA GLY A 150 10.24 -14.97 -3.98
C GLY A 150 10.17 -16.45 -3.62
N LYS A 151 9.35 -17.26 -4.28
CA LYS A 151 9.29 -18.71 -4.04
C LYS A 151 10.52 -19.40 -4.60
N LEU A 152 11.12 -20.30 -3.82
CA LEU A 152 12.22 -21.18 -4.23
C LEU A 152 11.74 -22.63 -4.26
N CYS A 153 11.87 -23.29 -5.41
CA CYS A 153 11.67 -24.72 -5.54
C CYS A 153 12.91 -25.37 -6.15
N SER A 154 13.30 -26.50 -5.58
CA SER A 154 14.42 -27.30 -6.07
C SER A 154 13.92 -28.52 -6.85
N ALA A 155 14.45 -28.73 -8.07
CA ALA A 155 14.17 -29.92 -8.84
C ALA A 155 14.59 -31.23 -8.13
N PHE A 156 15.52 -31.13 -7.18
CA PHE A 156 15.94 -32.25 -6.36
C PHE A 156 14.82 -32.75 -5.42
N GLU A 157 13.91 -31.86 -4.99
CA GLU A 157 12.81 -32.19 -4.09
C GLU A 157 11.51 -32.54 -4.82
N SER A 158 11.18 -31.75 -5.86
CA SER A 158 9.86 -31.79 -6.49
C SER A 158 9.89 -32.06 -8.00
N ASN A 159 11.06 -32.38 -8.57
CA ASN A 159 11.31 -32.49 -10.01
C ASN A 159 11.01 -31.21 -10.80
N GLU A 160 10.83 -30.08 -10.14
CA GLU A 160 10.58 -28.78 -10.77
C GLU A 160 11.40 -27.68 -10.07
N SER A 161 12.10 -26.87 -10.86
CA SER A 161 12.77 -25.67 -10.36
C SER A 161 11.86 -24.45 -10.52
N TYR A 162 11.85 -23.60 -9.49
CA TYR A 162 11.17 -22.31 -9.54
C TYR A 162 11.95 -21.28 -8.76
N ASN A 163 12.04 -20.07 -9.30
CA ASN A 163 12.70 -18.90 -8.74
C ASN A 163 12.13 -17.62 -9.34
N ASN A 164 12.62 -16.47 -8.91
CA ASN A 164 12.15 -15.17 -9.39
C ASN A 164 12.25 -15.00 -10.92
N GLN A 165 13.34 -15.46 -11.52
CA GLN A 165 13.53 -15.36 -12.96
C GLN A 165 12.48 -16.17 -13.72
N ILE A 166 12.23 -17.41 -13.30
CA ILE A 166 11.21 -18.28 -13.90
C ILE A 166 9.82 -17.68 -13.70
N ALA A 167 9.52 -17.15 -12.52
CA ALA A 167 8.24 -16.50 -12.22
C ALA A 167 7.94 -15.36 -13.21
N VAL A 168 8.86 -14.41 -13.32
CA VAL A 168 8.74 -13.26 -14.25
C VAL A 168 8.59 -13.72 -15.69
N GLN A 169 9.44 -14.66 -16.15
CA GLN A 169 9.36 -15.19 -17.52
C GLN A 169 8.02 -15.85 -17.81
N ARG A 170 7.50 -16.68 -16.89
CA ARG A 170 6.21 -17.37 -17.06
C ARG A 170 5.08 -16.36 -17.16
N VAL A 171 5.02 -15.35 -16.30
CA VAL A 171 3.94 -14.36 -16.36
C VAL A 171 4.01 -13.54 -17.65
N LEU A 172 5.17 -12.97 -17.99
CA LEU A 172 5.32 -12.17 -19.21
C LEU A 172 5.04 -12.99 -20.49
N SER A 173 5.54 -14.22 -20.57
CA SER A 173 5.26 -15.09 -21.71
C SER A 173 3.80 -15.57 -21.74
N GLY A 174 3.21 -15.81 -20.59
CA GLY A 174 1.81 -16.18 -20.44
C GLY A 174 0.88 -15.10 -20.94
N VAL A 175 1.07 -13.86 -20.48
CA VAL A 175 0.28 -12.70 -20.92
C VAL A 175 0.46 -12.46 -22.42
N ARG A 176 1.69 -12.42 -22.93
CA ARG A 176 1.95 -12.30 -24.39
C ARG A 176 1.28 -13.42 -25.18
N GLY A 177 1.34 -14.64 -24.66
CA GLY A 177 0.71 -15.80 -25.29
C GLY A 177 -0.81 -15.73 -25.34
N ILE A 178 -1.45 -15.15 -24.31
CA ILE A 178 -2.89 -14.87 -24.29
C ILE A 178 -3.19 -13.78 -25.32
N LEU A 179 -2.52 -12.63 -25.27
CA LEU A 179 -2.74 -11.52 -26.21
C LEU A 179 -2.61 -11.97 -27.66
N LYS A 180 -1.60 -12.81 -27.98
CA LYS A 180 -1.45 -13.37 -29.32
C LYS A 180 -2.66 -14.24 -29.74
N LYS A 181 -3.19 -15.05 -28.84
CA LYS A 181 -4.34 -15.93 -29.14
C LYS A 181 -5.64 -15.18 -29.35
N VAL A 182 -5.78 -14.00 -28.75
CA VAL A 182 -6.99 -13.16 -28.85
C VAL A 182 -6.83 -12.01 -29.86
N SER A 183 -5.77 -11.97 -30.64
CA SER A 183 -5.47 -10.87 -31.57
C SER A 183 -6.54 -10.63 -32.65
N SER A 184 -7.40 -11.61 -32.92
CA SER A 184 -8.55 -11.46 -33.82
C SER A 184 -9.81 -10.89 -33.17
N PHE A 185 -9.84 -10.75 -31.84
CA PHE A 185 -10.96 -10.16 -31.13
C PHE A 185 -10.72 -8.66 -30.93
N HIS A 186 -11.75 -7.86 -31.11
CA HIS A 186 -11.69 -6.45 -30.75
C HIS A 186 -11.94 -6.30 -29.24
N ILE A 187 -10.86 -6.15 -28.47
CA ILE A 187 -10.92 -5.96 -27.03
C ILE A 187 -11.09 -4.46 -26.73
N ASP A 188 -12.18 -4.07 -26.08
CA ASP A 188 -12.42 -2.69 -25.65
C ASP A 188 -12.05 -2.46 -24.18
N LYS A 189 -12.01 -3.51 -23.38
CA LYS A 189 -11.64 -3.45 -21.97
C LYS A 189 -10.88 -4.69 -21.55
N ILE A 190 -9.87 -4.50 -20.71
CA ILE A 190 -9.15 -5.59 -20.04
C ILE A 190 -9.41 -5.50 -18.54
N LEU A 191 -9.88 -6.57 -17.93
CA LEU A 191 -9.87 -6.76 -16.48
C LEU A 191 -8.60 -7.54 -16.13
N PHE A 192 -7.67 -6.89 -15.46
CA PHE A 192 -6.48 -7.53 -14.91
C PHE A 192 -6.66 -7.79 -13.43
N ILE A 193 -6.66 -9.07 -13.05
CA ILE A 193 -6.83 -9.49 -11.65
C ILE A 193 -5.45 -9.69 -11.05
N GLY A 194 -5.09 -8.80 -10.11
CA GLY A 194 -3.81 -8.78 -9.41
C GLY A 194 -3.96 -9.14 -7.94
N GLY A 195 -2.84 -9.15 -7.20
CA GLY A 195 -2.77 -9.73 -5.86
C GLY A 195 -2.70 -11.24 -5.93
N ASN A 196 -3.54 -11.92 -5.18
CA ASN A 196 -3.67 -13.37 -5.22
C ASN A 196 -2.33 -14.09 -5.09
N ASP A 197 -1.62 -13.86 -3.97
CA ASP A 197 -0.29 -14.42 -3.72
C ASP A 197 0.73 -14.01 -4.80
N ILE A 198 0.78 -12.71 -5.14
CA ILE A 198 1.84 -12.16 -5.99
C ILE A 198 3.21 -12.31 -5.33
N LEU A 199 3.31 -12.10 -4.01
CA LEU A 199 4.52 -12.32 -3.22
C LEU A 199 4.40 -13.63 -2.42
N HIS A 200 5.53 -14.30 -2.22
CA HIS A 200 5.56 -15.56 -1.49
C HIS A 200 5.62 -15.38 0.04
N ILE A 201 6.02 -14.21 0.51
CA ILE A 201 6.19 -13.86 1.93
C ILE A 201 5.71 -12.43 2.20
N ASP A 202 5.26 -12.20 3.44
CA ASP A 202 4.70 -10.92 3.89
C ASP A 202 5.64 -10.09 4.80
N ASN A 203 6.82 -10.61 5.12
CA ASN A 203 7.69 -9.95 6.11
C ASN A 203 9.16 -10.37 5.99
N PRO A 204 10.09 -9.64 6.67
CA PRO A 204 11.51 -9.97 6.69
C PRO A 204 11.88 -11.33 7.31
N SER A 205 11.00 -11.89 8.13
CA SER A 205 11.18 -13.22 8.75
C SER A 205 10.92 -14.37 7.78
N ARG A 206 10.61 -14.07 6.51
CA ARG A 206 10.33 -15.06 5.45
C ARG A 206 9.15 -15.96 5.78
N THR A 207 8.07 -15.35 6.25
CA THR A 207 6.83 -16.08 6.56
C THR A 207 5.66 -15.51 5.77
N THR A 208 4.61 -16.32 5.61
CA THR A 208 3.28 -15.83 5.18
C THR A 208 2.73 -14.86 6.22
N THR A 209 1.61 -14.22 5.93
CA THR A 209 0.92 -13.31 6.85
C THR A 209 0.61 -13.99 8.20
N SER A 210 0.24 -15.26 8.18
CA SER A 210 -0.05 -16.05 9.39
C SER A 210 1.19 -16.63 10.09
N GLY A 211 2.40 -16.32 9.61
CA GLY A 211 3.65 -16.74 10.24
C GLY A 211 4.19 -18.09 9.77
N THR A 212 3.67 -18.70 8.71
CA THR A 212 4.20 -19.95 8.15
C THR A 212 5.53 -19.69 7.44
N PRO A 213 6.65 -20.33 7.86
CA PRO A 213 7.96 -20.17 7.21
C PRO A 213 7.94 -20.65 5.75
N GLN A 214 8.69 -19.98 4.90
CA GLN A 214 8.77 -20.26 3.47
C GLN A 214 10.22 -20.30 2.98
N ASP A 215 10.51 -21.19 2.03
CA ASP A 215 11.77 -21.19 1.29
C ASP A 215 11.77 -20.11 0.23
N THR A 216 12.75 -19.19 0.27
CA THR A 216 12.73 -17.99 -0.54
C THR A 216 13.94 -17.83 -1.42
N ASP A 217 13.68 -17.38 -2.66
CA ASP A 217 14.66 -16.81 -3.58
C ASP A 217 14.75 -15.30 -3.36
N GLY A 218 15.93 -14.83 -2.93
CA GLY A 218 16.16 -13.40 -2.67
C GLY A 218 15.63 -12.90 -1.32
N MET A 219 15.78 -11.59 -1.14
CA MET A 219 15.34 -10.86 0.06
C MET A 219 13.96 -10.27 -0.16
N TRP A 220 13.17 -10.12 0.91
CA TRP A 220 11.80 -9.60 0.85
C TRP A 220 11.67 -8.29 0.05
N HIS A 221 12.59 -7.33 0.26
CA HIS A 221 12.59 -6.06 -0.46
C HIS A 221 12.93 -6.21 -1.95
N SER A 222 13.85 -7.11 -2.31
CA SER A 222 14.17 -7.40 -3.70
C SER A 222 12.98 -8.03 -4.43
N ASN A 223 12.28 -8.95 -3.76
CA ASN A 223 11.08 -9.60 -4.27
C ASN A 223 9.95 -8.58 -4.49
N PHE A 224 9.78 -7.63 -3.58
CA PHE A 224 8.83 -6.53 -3.75
C PHE A 224 9.13 -5.69 -5.01
N LEU A 225 10.39 -5.33 -5.21
CA LEU A 225 10.81 -4.55 -6.40
C LEU A 225 10.62 -5.33 -7.70
N ILE A 226 10.88 -6.65 -7.69
CA ILE A 226 10.63 -7.54 -8.83
C ILE A 226 9.13 -7.60 -9.15
N ALA A 227 8.29 -7.79 -8.14
CA ALA A 227 6.83 -7.83 -8.32
C ALA A 227 6.27 -6.50 -8.83
N LYS A 228 6.78 -5.37 -8.29
CA LYS A 228 6.45 -4.03 -8.79
C LYS A 228 6.78 -3.89 -10.28
N GLN A 229 8.00 -4.24 -10.67
CA GLN A 229 8.41 -4.12 -12.07
C GLN A 229 7.61 -5.04 -12.99
N LEU A 230 7.33 -6.27 -12.55
CA LEU A 230 6.51 -7.22 -13.28
C LEU A 230 5.10 -6.66 -13.56
N TYR A 231 4.45 -6.05 -12.56
CA TYR A 231 3.14 -5.43 -12.75
C TYR A 231 3.19 -4.23 -13.69
N VAL A 232 4.22 -3.39 -13.58
CA VAL A 232 4.42 -2.27 -14.51
C VAL A 232 4.54 -2.79 -15.95
N ASP A 233 5.43 -3.76 -16.20
CA ASP A 233 5.67 -4.31 -17.53
C ASP A 233 4.40 -4.95 -18.12
N VAL A 234 3.63 -5.67 -17.30
CA VAL A 234 2.37 -6.29 -17.72
C VAL A 234 1.33 -5.23 -18.05
N LEU A 235 1.10 -4.27 -17.16
CA LEU A 235 0.07 -3.24 -17.38
C LEU A 235 0.39 -2.34 -18.56
N GLU A 236 1.67 -1.97 -18.77
CA GLU A 236 2.09 -1.23 -19.96
C GLU A 236 1.83 -2.04 -21.23
N MET A 237 2.11 -3.35 -21.21
CA MET A 237 1.79 -4.25 -22.34
C MET A 237 0.27 -4.30 -22.61
N LEU A 238 -0.56 -4.42 -21.57
CA LEU A 238 -2.01 -4.47 -21.72
C LEU A 238 -2.60 -3.14 -22.22
N LEU A 239 -2.07 -2.01 -21.77
CA LEU A 239 -2.46 -0.68 -22.24
C LEU A 239 -2.23 -0.48 -23.73
N THR A 240 -1.31 -1.20 -24.37
CA THR A 240 -1.15 -1.15 -25.83
C THR A 240 -2.34 -1.76 -26.57
N VAL A 241 -3.16 -2.58 -25.93
CA VAL A 241 -4.29 -3.31 -26.53
C VAL A 241 -5.61 -2.62 -26.26
N ALA A 242 -5.95 -2.37 -24.98
CA ALA A 242 -7.21 -1.78 -24.55
C ALA A 242 -7.06 -1.02 -23.25
N ASP A 243 -8.12 -0.33 -22.84
CA ASP A 243 -8.21 0.25 -21.50
C ASP A 243 -8.23 -0.84 -20.44
N VAL A 244 -7.55 -0.62 -19.33
CA VAL A 244 -7.36 -1.61 -18.28
C VAL A 244 -8.17 -1.24 -17.02
N HIS A 245 -8.76 -2.24 -16.39
CA HIS A 245 -9.20 -2.15 -15.00
C HIS A 245 -8.38 -3.13 -14.18
N PHE A 246 -7.60 -2.61 -13.24
CA PHE A 246 -6.81 -3.41 -12.30
C PHE A 246 -7.63 -3.64 -11.04
N THR A 247 -7.78 -4.92 -10.66
CA THR A 247 -8.44 -5.31 -9.41
C THR A 247 -7.45 -6.04 -8.52
N PHE A 248 -7.25 -5.56 -7.29
CA PHE A 248 -6.40 -6.20 -6.29
C PHE A 248 -7.20 -7.11 -5.37
N ASN A 249 -6.79 -8.37 -5.22
CA ASN A 249 -7.31 -9.30 -4.23
C ASN A 249 -6.25 -9.55 -3.15
N PRO A 250 -6.55 -9.26 -1.87
CA PRO A 250 -5.70 -9.64 -0.76
C PRO A 250 -5.66 -11.16 -0.59
N SER A 251 -4.54 -11.70 -0.12
CA SER A 251 -4.27 -13.13 -0.03
C SER A 251 -3.45 -13.51 1.20
N ASN A 252 -3.34 -14.80 1.50
CA ASN A 252 -2.77 -15.28 2.75
C ASN A 252 -1.23 -15.27 2.80
N HIS A 253 -0.54 -15.21 1.66
CA HIS A 253 0.92 -15.13 1.64
C HIS A 253 1.44 -13.71 1.82
N ASP A 254 0.73 -12.69 1.35
CA ASP A 254 1.22 -11.32 1.22
C ASP A 254 0.17 -10.24 1.50
N TYR A 255 -0.69 -10.47 2.47
CA TYR A 255 -1.80 -9.57 2.80
C TYR A 255 -1.37 -8.11 2.96
N THR A 256 -0.27 -7.87 3.68
CA THR A 256 0.26 -6.53 3.95
C THR A 256 1.06 -5.99 2.77
N ASN A 257 2.05 -6.75 2.31
CA ASN A 257 2.93 -6.32 1.22
C ASN A 257 2.21 -6.29 -0.13
N GLY A 258 1.26 -7.19 -0.35
CA GLY A 258 0.40 -7.17 -1.55
C GLY A 258 -0.45 -5.91 -1.63
N PHE A 259 -1.03 -5.46 -0.50
CA PHE A 259 -1.76 -4.19 -0.43
C PHE A 259 -0.85 -3.00 -0.74
N PHE A 260 0.32 -2.91 -0.11
CA PHE A 260 1.26 -1.83 -0.41
C PHE A 260 1.73 -1.85 -1.87
N LEU A 261 1.95 -3.03 -2.44
CA LEU A 261 2.29 -3.17 -3.84
C LEU A 261 1.17 -2.61 -4.75
N ALA A 262 -0.09 -2.95 -4.48
CA ALA A 262 -1.23 -2.43 -5.23
C ALA A 262 -1.31 -0.90 -5.16
N GLN A 263 -1.08 -0.30 -3.98
CA GLN A 263 -1.05 1.16 -3.81
C GLN A 263 0.11 1.82 -4.57
N VAL A 264 1.28 1.17 -4.62
CA VAL A 264 2.43 1.65 -5.41
C VAL A 264 2.11 1.62 -6.91
N ILE A 265 1.48 0.56 -7.41
CA ILE A 265 1.07 0.43 -8.82
C ILE A 265 0.01 1.47 -9.19
N GLU A 266 -1.02 1.65 -8.36
CA GLU A 266 -2.04 2.69 -8.56
C GLU A 266 -1.40 4.08 -8.62
N THR A 267 -0.46 4.37 -7.72
CA THR A 267 0.29 5.63 -7.69
C THR A 267 1.14 5.82 -8.95
N TYR A 268 1.83 4.76 -9.42
CA TYR A 268 2.65 4.79 -10.63
C TYR A 268 1.83 5.17 -11.87
N PHE A 269 0.63 4.63 -12.01
CA PHE A 269 -0.26 4.90 -13.15
C PHE A 269 -1.26 6.05 -12.91
N LYS A 270 -1.12 6.83 -11.85
CA LYS A 270 -2.05 7.90 -11.45
C LYS A 270 -2.39 8.88 -12.59
N ASN A 271 -1.42 9.14 -13.47
CA ASN A 271 -1.57 10.09 -14.59
C ASN A 271 -1.95 9.40 -15.91
N CYS A 272 -2.30 8.11 -15.90
CA CYS A 272 -2.74 7.37 -17.07
C CYS A 272 -4.28 7.31 -17.11
N GLU A 273 -4.90 7.98 -18.08
CA GLU A 273 -6.37 8.01 -18.20
C GLU A 273 -6.97 6.67 -18.69
N ASN A 274 -6.14 5.80 -19.28
CA ASN A 274 -6.57 4.54 -19.86
C ASN A 274 -6.55 3.36 -18.87
N ILE A 275 -6.32 3.62 -17.57
CA ILE A 275 -6.36 2.60 -16.52
C ILE A 275 -7.17 3.08 -15.33
N THR A 276 -7.91 2.15 -14.72
CA THR A 276 -8.66 2.37 -13.48
C THR A 276 -8.33 1.28 -12.48
N PHE A 277 -8.50 1.56 -11.18
CA PHE A 277 -8.06 0.68 -10.11
C PHE A 277 -9.18 0.40 -9.09
N ASP A 278 -9.23 -0.84 -8.58
CA ASP A 278 -9.85 -1.20 -7.32
C ASP A 278 -8.78 -1.85 -6.43
N CYS A 279 -8.07 -1.01 -5.67
CA CYS A 279 -7.04 -1.42 -4.73
C CYS A 279 -7.55 -1.46 -3.28
N SER A 280 -8.87 -1.54 -3.06
CA SER A 280 -9.43 -1.71 -1.72
C SER A 280 -9.01 -3.06 -1.11
N ILE A 281 -9.01 -3.13 0.24
CA ILE A 281 -8.62 -4.36 0.98
C ILE A 281 -9.75 -5.38 1.11
N SER A 282 -10.87 -5.17 0.44
CA SER A 282 -11.99 -6.11 0.43
C SER A 282 -11.59 -7.45 -0.19
N HIS A 283 -11.89 -8.56 0.50
CA HIS A 283 -11.54 -9.91 0.05
C HIS A 283 -12.31 -10.37 -1.18
N ARG A 284 -13.49 -9.82 -1.44
CA ARG A 284 -14.30 -10.11 -2.63
C ARG A 284 -14.49 -8.84 -3.42
N LYS A 285 -14.34 -8.94 -4.72
CA LYS A 285 -14.48 -7.85 -5.68
C LYS A 285 -15.51 -8.20 -6.73
N ALA A 286 -16.09 -7.18 -7.33
CA ALA A 286 -17.01 -7.32 -8.43
C ALA A 286 -16.74 -6.29 -9.51
N PHE A 287 -16.63 -6.74 -10.74
CA PHE A 287 -16.50 -5.91 -11.93
C PHE A 287 -17.67 -6.18 -12.86
N LYS A 288 -18.40 -5.12 -13.23
CA LYS A 288 -19.51 -5.22 -14.17
C LYS A 288 -19.06 -4.82 -15.57
N TYR A 289 -19.32 -5.69 -16.54
CA TYR A 289 -19.14 -5.42 -17.96
C TYR A 289 -20.44 -5.76 -18.72
N HIS A 290 -21.20 -4.74 -19.07
CA HIS A 290 -22.53 -4.89 -19.71
C HIS A 290 -23.42 -5.89 -18.95
N ASN A 291 -23.81 -7.03 -19.59
CA ASN A 291 -24.62 -8.09 -18.97
C ASN A 291 -23.79 -9.09 -18.13
N ASN A 292 -22.50 -8.85 -17.94
CA ASN A 292 -21.61 -9.72 -17.18
C ASN A 292 -21.27 -9.12 -15.81
N LEU A 293 -21.29 -9.97 -14.78
CA LEU A 293 -20.73 -9.70 -13.47
C LEU A 293 -19.55 -10.64 -13.24
N ILE A 294 -18.38 -10.09 -13.05
CA ILE A 294 -17.14 -10.83 -12.77
C ILE A 294 -16.78 -10.61 -11.31
N GLY A 295 -16.98 -11.62 -10.48
CA GLY A 295 -16.51 -11.66 -9.12
C GLY A 295 -15.09 -12.22 -9.05
N THR A 296 -14.29 -11.79 -8.07
CA THR A 296 -12.98 -12.37 -7.81
C THR A 296 -12.65 -12.34 -6.32
N THR A 297 -11.95 -13.37 -5.86
CA THR A 297 -11.46 -13.53 -4.50
C THR A 297 -10.29 -14.51 -4.49
N HIS A 298 -9.37 -14.38 -3.52
CA HIS A 298 -8.26 -15.33 -3.45
C HIS A 298 -8.71 -16.78 -3.23
N GLY A 299 -9.64 -17.03 -2.34
CA GLY A 299 -10.22 -18.37 -2.16
C GLY A 299 -9.73 -19.10 -0.91
N ASP A 300 -8.90 -18.48 -0.09
CA ASP A 300 -8.41 -18.99 1.20
C ASP A 300 -9.42 -18.87 2.36
N GLY A 301 -10.52 -18.14 2.15
CA GLY A 301 -11.53 -17.85 3.18
C GLY A 301 -12.87 -18.55 2.94
N ALA A 302 -13.82 -17.87 2.30
CA ALA A 302 -15.17 -18.40 2.09
C ALA A 302 -15.19 -19.65 1.21
N LYS A 303 -16.04 -20.61 1.55
CA LYS A 303 -16.21 -21.83 0.72
C LYS A 303 -16.75 -21.46 -0.66
N GLN A 304 -16.28 -22.15 -1.70
CA GLN A 304 -16.73 -21.90 -3.08
C GLN A 304 -18.25 -22.01 -3.24
N MET A 305 -18.90 -22.86 -2.47
CA MET A 305 -20.36 -23.03 -2.52
C MET A 305 -21.13 -21.83 -1.94
N ASP A 306 -20.51 -21.01 -1.10
CA ASP A 306 -21.13 -19.84 -0.48
C ASP A 306 -20.95 -18.57 -1.35
N LEU A 307 -19.96 -18.56 -2.26
CA LEU A 307 -19.64 -17.41 -3.10
C LEU A 307 -20.83 -16.89 -3.92
N PRO A 308 -21.68 -17.73 -4.50
CA PRO A 308 -22.87 -17.27 -5.23
C PRO A 308 -23.78 -16.36 -4.39
N LEU A 309 -24.08 -16.78 -3.16
CA LEU A 309 -24.94 -16.02 -2.26
C LEU A 309 -24.23 -14.77 -1.72
N LEU A 310 -22.94 -14.87 -1.38
CA LEU A 310 -22.15 -13.73 -0.96
C LEU A 310 -22.09 -12.65 -2.04
N MET A 311 -21.86 -13.02 -3.31
CA MET A 311 -21.88 -12.07 -4.43
C MET A 311 -23.24 -11.40 -4.59
N ALA A 312 -24.34 -12.14 -4.45
CA ALA A 312 -25.68 -11.58 -4.55
C ALA A 312 -26.03 -10.61 -3.43
N VAL A 313 -25.53 -10.86 -2.20
CA VAL A 313 -25.79 -10.04 -1.01
C VAL A 313 -24.88 -8.81 -0.97
N GLU A 314 -23.61 -8.96 -1.32
CA GLU A 314 -22.62 -7.88 -1.26
C GLU A 314 -22.70 -6.92 -2.46
N TYR A 315 -23.14 -7.41 -3.62
CA TYR A 315 -23.25 -6.65 -4.87
C TYR A 315 -24.67 -6.75 -5.47
N PRO A 316 -25.74 -6.41 -4.73
CA PRO A 316 -27.12 -6.64 -5.14
C PRO A 316 -27.52 -5.83 -6.39
N SER A 317 -26.96 -4.65 -6.57
CA SER A 317 -27.20 -3.81 -7.73
C SER A 317 -26.63 -4.44 -9.01
N GLU A 318 -25.36 -4.83 -8.98
CA GLU A 318 -24.66 -5.45 -10.10
C GLU A 318 -25.27 -6.82 -10.41
N TRP A 319 -25.60 -7.59 -9.37
CA TRP A 319 -26.27 -8.89 -9.50
C TRP A 319 -27.60 -8.79 -10.23
N SER A 320 -28.46 -7.85 -9.83
CA SER A 320 -29.81 -7.71 -10.43
C SER A 320 -29.78 -7.18 -11.87
N ASN A 321 -28.74 -6.41 -12.22
CA ASN A 321 -28.56 -5.78 -13.52
C ASN A 321 -27.66 -6.57 -14.48
N THR A 322 -27.38 -7.85 -14.20
CA THR A 322 -26.57 -8.72 -15.06
C THR A 322 -27.20 -10.08 -15.20
N LYS A 323 -26.92 -10.76 -16.32
CA LYS A 323 -27.47 -12.12 -16.63
C LYS A 323 -26.38 -13.19 -16.47
N HIS A 324 -25.16 -12.89 -16.87
CA HIS A 324 -24.02 -13.81 -16.88
C HIS A 324 -23.08 -13.48 -15.72
N ARG A 325 -22.88 -14.43 -14.81
CA ARG A 325 -22.13 -14.18 -13.58
C ARG A 325 -21.05 -15.23 -13.39
N TYR A 326 -19.87 -14.79 -13.00
CA TYR A 326 -18.68 -15.62 -12.82
C TYR A 326 -17.97 -15.20 -11.54
N VAL A 327 -17.36 -16.17 -10.85
CA VAL A 327 -16.38 -15.89 -9.77
C VAL A 327 -15.10 -16.64 -10.08
N TYR A 328 -14.02 -15.93 -10.20
CA TYR A 328 -12.68 -16.49 -10.33
C TYR A 328 -12.01 -16.56 -8.96
N THR A 329 -11.52 -17.75 -8.61
CA THR A 329 -10.84 -18.01 -7.34
C THR A 329 -9.46 -18.62 -7.58
N HIS A 330 -8.61 -18.57 -6.60
CA HIS A 330 -7.19 -18.91 -6.65
C HIS A 330 -6.82 -19.86 -5.50
N HIS A 331 -5.61 -19.75 -4.93
CA HIS A 331 -5.15 -20.46 -3.74
C HIS A 331 -4.89 -21.97 -3.91
N VAL A 332 -5.76 -22.67 -4.59
CA VAL A 332 -5.65 -24.14 -4.76
C VAL A 332 -4.74 -24.57 -5.92
N HIS A 333 -4.27 -23.65 -6.74
CA HIS A 333 -3.34 -23.82 -7.87
C HIS A 333 -3.80 -24.82 -8.95
N HIS A 334 -5.05 -25.25 -8.92
CA HIS A 334 -5.60 -26.16 -9.94
C HIS A 334 -6.98 -25.71 -10.40
N LYS A 335 -7.34 -26.12 -11.61
CA LYS A 335 -8.62 -25.78 -12.20
C LYS A 335 -9.74 -26.61 -11.62
N THR A 336 -10.78 -25.93 -11.11
CA THR A 336 -12.13 -26.46 -10.98
C THR A 336 -13.10 -25.50 -11.66
N SER A 337 -14.24 -25.99 -12.15
CA SER A 337 -15.30 -25.14 -12.68
C SER A 337 -16.63 -25.78 -12.33
N LYS A 338 -17.52 -25.01 -11.73
CA LYS A 338 -18.82 -25.50 -11.31
C LYS A 338 -19.90 -24.46 -11.54
N ASP A 339 -20.98 -24.88 -12.21
CA ASP A 339 -22.17 -24.07 -12.34
C ASP A 339 -23.04 -24.19 -11.09
N TYR A 340 -23.35 -23.07 -10.50
CA TYR A 340 -24.36 -22.91 -9.46
C TYR A 340 -25.60 -22.20 -10.05
N ILE A 341 -26.63 -22.04 -9.23
CA ILE A 341 -27.84 -21.34 -9.66
C ILE A 341 -27.49 -19.88 -9.98
N GLY A 342 -27.44 -19.59 -11.30
CA GLY A 342 -27.24 -18.22 -11.82
C GLY A 342 -25.81 -17.67 -11.81
N ILE A 343 -24.81 -18.52 -11.55
CA ILE A 343 -23.39 -18.11 -11.52
C ILE A 343 -22.45 -19.30 -11.69
N THR A 344 -21.34 -19.12 -12.39
CA THR A 344 -20.24 -20.10 -12.49
C THR A 344 -19.11 -19.71 -11.56
N VAL A 345 -18.61 -20.65 -10.75
CA VAL A 345 -17.42 -20.46 -9.89
C VAL A 345 -16.28 -21.32 -10.43
N GLU A 346 -15.13 -20.67 -10.67
CA GLU A 346 -13.94 -21.34 -11.21
C GLU A 346 -12.72 -21.05 -10.33
N SER A 347 -11.94 -22.09 -10.00
CA SER A 347 -10.57 -21.90 -9.53
C SER A 347 -9.59 -21.99 -10.69
N LEU A 348 -8.52 -21.21 -10.63
CA LEU A 348 -7.56 -21.07 -11.71
C LEU A 348 -6.26 -21.82 -11.42
N ARG A 349 -5.50 -22.12 -12.48
CA ARG A 349 -4.19 -22.70 -12.39
C ARG A 349 -3.18 -21.60 -12.07
N SER A 350 -2.13 -21.99 -11.37
CA SER A 350 -0.98 -21.14 -11.06
C SER A 350 0.16 -21.34 -12.07
N PRO A 351 0.93 -20.30 -12.40
CA PRO A 351 2.21 -20.44 -13.10
C PRO A 351 3.35 -20.88 -12.18
N SER A 352 3.16 -20.90 -10.86
CA SER A 352 4.24 -21.19 -9.90
C SER A 352 4.67 -22.64 -9.90
N GLY A 353 5.93 -22.88 -9.47
CA GLY A 353 6.48 -24.22 -9.34
C GLY A 353 5.93 -24.95 -8.12
N THR A 354 6.05 -26.29 -8.18
CA THR A 354 5.71 -27.18 -7.08
C THR A 354 6.83 -27.19 -6.03
N ASP A 355 6.55 -26.76 -4.81
CA ASP A 355 7.48 -26.87 -3.68
C ASP A 355 7.38 -28.24 -2.97
N SER A 356 8.26 -28.46 -2.00
CA SER A 356 8.33 -29.67 -1.19
C SER A 356 7.01 -30.01 -0.48
N TRP A 357 6.30 -28.99 0.05
CA TRP A 357 5.02 -29.17 0.72
C TRP A 357 3.91 -29.64 -0.25
N HIS A 358 3.80 -28.98 -1.40
CA HIS A 358 2.84 -29.36 -2.43
C HIS A 358 3.14 -30.76 -2.98
N HIS A 359 4.42 -31.08 -3.20
CA HIS A 359 4.84 -32.40 -3.66
C HIS A 359 4.47 -33.49 -2.65
N LYS A 360 4.81 -33.29 -1.36
CA LYS A 360 4.49 -34.22 -0.27
C LYS A 360 2.97 -34.49 -0.16
N ASN A 361 2.14 -33.48 -0.38
CA ASN A 361 0.68 -33.60 -0.26
C ASN A 361 -0.02 -34.01 -1.57
N GLY A 362 0.72 -34.28 -2.65
CA GLY A 362 0.17 -34.75 -3.91
C GLY A 362 -0.40 -33.64 -4.82
N PHE A 363 -0.15 -32.37 -4.52
CA PHE A 363 -0.61 -31.21 -5.31
C PHE A 363 0.40 -30.81 -6.40
N CYS A 364 0.94 -31.79 -7.15
CA CYS A 364 2.09 -31.59 -8.01
C CYS A 364 1.83 -31.73 -9.52
N HIS A 365 0.67 -32.21 -9.94
CA HIS A 365 0.46 -32.58 -11.35
C HIS A 365 -0.48 -31.64 -12.12
N ALA A 366 -0.95 -30.55 -11.53
CA ALA A 366 -1.72 -29.57 -12.27
C ALA A 366 -0.81 -28.85 -13.29
N PRO A 367 -1.25 -28.69 -14.56
CA PRO A 367 -0.48 -27.93 -15.55
C PRO A 367 -0.25 -26.50 -15.06
N LYS A 368 0.99 -26.03 -15.16
CA LYS A 368 1.34 -24.63 -14.83
C LYS A 368 0.90 -23.74 -15.97
N ALA A 369 0.14 -22.69 -15.67
CA ALA A 369 -0.46 -21.86 -16.70
C ALA A 369 -0.78 -20.44 -16.21
N VAL A 370 -0.88 -19.52 -17.17
CA VAL A 370 -1.62 -18.26 -17.03
C VAL A 370 -2.92 -18.40 -17.82
N GLU A 371 -4.02 -17.95 -17.24
CA GLU A 371 -5.35 -18.10 -17.84
C GLU A 371 -5.99 -16.73 -18.11
N GLY A 372 -6.88 -16.71 -19.09
CA GLY A 372 -7.67 -15.55 -19.46
C GLY A 372 -9.00 -15.96 -20.07
N PHE A 373 -9.92 -15.00 -20.18
CA PHE A 373 -11.28 -15.24 -20.63
C PHE A 373 -11.76 -14.12 -21.53
N ILE A 374 -12.50 -14.46 -22.58
CA ILE A 374 -13.23 -13.49 -23.39
C ILE A 374 -14.71 -13.52 -23.00
N HIS A 375 -15.21 -12.35 -22.64
CA HIS A 375 -16.64 -12.15 -22.37
C HIS A 375 -17.26 -11.26 -23.43
N CYS A 376 -18.35 -11.76 -24.03
CA CYS A 376 -19.21 -10.99 -24.91
C CYS A 376 -20.16 -10.11 -24.08
N LYS A 377 -20.50 -8.92 -24.57
CA LYS A 377 -21.42 -7.99 -23.90
C LYS A 377 -22.76 -8.65 -23.53
N GLU A 378 -23.31 -9.48 -24.47
CA GLU A 378 -24.64 -10.05 -24.36
C GLU A 378 -24.68 -11.53 -23.98
N HIS A 379 -23.62 -12.30 -24.32
CA HIS A 379 -23.67 -13.77 -24.26
C HIS A 379 -22.78 -14.40 -23.19
N GLY A 380 -22.14 -13.56 -22.34
CA GLY A 380 -21.27 -14.06 -21.26
C GLY A 380 -19.90 -14.50 -21.75
N GLN A 381 -19.29 -15.42 -21.03
CA GLN A 381 -17.98 -15.98 -21.37
C GLN A 381 -18.11 -16.88 -22.64
N ILE A 382 -17.38 -16.48 -23.66
CA ILE A 382 -17.37 -17.22 -24.94
C ILE A 382 -16.08 -18.00 -25.18
N LEU A 383 -15.00 -17.65 -24.47
CA LEU A 383 -13.72 -18.32 -24.66
C LEU A 383 -12.94 -18.33 -23.34
N ARG A 384 -12.31 -19.49 -23.05
CA ARG A 384 -11.26 -19.64 -22.07
C ARG A 384 -9.93 -19.84 -22.79
N ILE A 385 -8.91 -19.06 -22.43
CA ILE A 385 -7.58 -19.12 -23.01
C ILE A 385 -6.61 -19.58 -21.93
N THR A 386 -5.86 -20.63 -22.21
CA THR A 386 -4.82 -21.13 -21.32
C THR A 386 -3.47 -21.07 -22.04
N HIS A 387 -2.50 -20.44 -21.39
CA HIS A 387 -1.11 -20.51 -21.81
C HIS A 387 -0.35 -21.44 -20.84
N ILE A 388 -0.15 -22.68 -21.29
CA ILE A 388 0.49 -23.75 -20.50
C ILE A 388 2.02 -23.67 -20.67
N PHE A 389 2.75 -23.84 -19.57
CA PHE A 389 4.21 -23.96 -19.56
C PHE A 389 4.60 -25.44 -19.57
N SER A 390 5.26 -25.90 -20.64
CA SER A 390 5.80 -27.26 -20.69
C SER A 390 7.16 -27.31 -20.05
N LEU A 391 7.48 -28.41 -19.35
CA LEU A 391 8.79 -28.69 -18.76
C LEU A 391 9.95 -28.63 -19.79
N LEU A 392 9.65 -28.82 -21.06
CA LEU A 392 10.63 -28.84 -22.17
C LEU A 392 11.10 -27.45 -22.66
N MET A 393 10.41 -26.36 -22.32
CA MET A 393 10.83 -25.02 -22.80
C MET A 393 12.11 -24.49 -22.14
N PHE A 394 12.59 -25.08 -21.06
CA PHE A 394 13.72 -24.55 -20.28
C PHE A 394 15.06 -25.22 -20.57
N LEU A 395 15.09 -26.28 -21.39
CA LEU A 395 16.34 -26.97 -21.77
C LEU A 395 17.17 -26.23 -22.85
N ASN A 396 16.57 -25.23 -23.53
CA ASN A 396 17.24 -24.53 -24.64
C ASN A 396 18.04 -23.28 -24.21
N PHE A 397 18.17 -22.98 -22.91
CA PHE A 397 18.94 -21.82 -22.43
C PHE A 397 20.16 -22.20 -21.56
N ILE A 398 20.54 -23.46 -21.51
CA ILE A 398 21.76 -23.97 -20.82
C ILE A 398 22.68 -24.64 -21.85
N ILE A 399 22.86 -24.05 -23.01
CA ILE A 399 23.97 -24.38 -23.93
C ILE A 399 24.61 -23.06 -24.39
#